data_c4ca46fc0c0f0217cb5861c1d7226d2b
#
_entry.id   c4ca46fc0c0f0217cb5861c1d7226d2b
#
_cell.length_a   1.000
_cell.length_b   1.000
_cell.length_c   1.000
_cell.angle_alpha   90.00
_cell.angle_beta   90.00
_cell.angle_gamma   90.00
#
_symmetry.space_group_name_H-M   'P 1'
#
loop_
_entity.id
_entity.type
_entity.pdbx_description
1 polymer ?
#
loop_
_entity_poly.entity_id
_entity_poly.type
_entity_poly.pdbx_seq_one_letter_code
_entity_poly.pdbx_strand_id
1 'polypeptide(L)'
;MKKEKTKKIHSAVVRDSVNTFGTNLFGAVLGLISSFIVLRNVSPDVKALYNQVQQWGGGLNTVLGLSAASGVVYYVARFTVGNTERAVKRLSLGVTVVIAGIGAAMLFFLRGSSFFTETPAQFLVAIVVYGALSFLFNICTSVLRGEDKFKAFNLVNLTQRILVTALAVWIFLRPNAAVWVWCTIAITAGMLLFALYGIVRWNGPKPKPAPENDLPVGTGDMVRYSLKSHVSNVLTYLNSFLGTYIVQGLYSLADYSIYSTAVTIMQQVWVLPDAVSQVILSRIAGMTEQKDKVRLSVLSSKIVTYITTVSAVLLYWAAKIFVPVLFPMYRDAVKPLPFLAVGYVLISYAKVLGNSIAAYGKPELNIIPTVLGIAVNTVFSLVLIPRMGINGVALATSISLTAQSVTCIAIFCRFSHTPFYRLLVPSGEEIGMVTKLFHK
;
A
#
# COMPACT_ATOMS: atom_id res chain seq x y z
N MET A 1 34.85 -22.63 -6.71
CA MET A 1 34.07 -22.58 -5.47
C MET A 1 33.40 -21.20 -5.21
N LYS A 2 34.13 -20.04 -5.12
CA LYS A 2 33.48 -18.72 -4.85
C LYS A 2 32.46 -18.30 -5.92
N LYS A 3 32.77 -18.40 -7.22
CA LYS A 3 31.88 -18.05 -8.34
C LYS A 3 30.60 -18.93 -8.39
N GLU A 4 30.71 -20.20 -8.07
CA GLU A 4 29.59 -21.14 -8.09
C GLU A 4 28.61 -20.89 -6.91
N LYS A 5 29.16 -20.54 -5.74
CA LYS A 5 28.39 -20.16 -4.57
C LYS A 5 27.61 -18.86 -4.81
N THR A 6 28.24 -17.86 -5.46
CA THR A 6 27.60 -16.59 -5.86
C THR A 6 26.49 -16.81 -6.88
N LYS A 7 26.68 -17.70 -7.87
CA LYS A 7 25.68 -18.05 -8.88
C LYS A 7 24.46 -18.78 -8.28
N LYS A 8 24.67 -19.68 -7.31
CA LYS A 8 23.59 -20.36 -6.56
C LYS A 8 22.79 -19.39 -5.68
N ILE A 9 23.45 -18.46 -5.00
CA ILE A 9 22.77 -17.42 -4.19
C ILE A 9 21.95 -16.51 -5.10
N HIS A 10 22.50 -16.05 -6.22
CA HIS A 10 21.79 -15.21 -7.18
C HIS A 10 20.55 -15.90 -7.76
N SER A 11 20.65 -17.18 -8.12
CA SER A 11 19.50 -17.96 -8.62
C SER A 11 18.41 -18.18 -7.57
N ALA A 12 18.77 -18.37 -6.30
CA ALA A 12 17.79 -18.50 -5.20
C ALA A 12 17.06 -17.18 -4.94
N VAL A 13 17.76 -16.05 -4.88
CA VAL A 13 17.16 -14.72 -4.69
C VAL A 13 16.21 -14.39 -5.84
N VAL A 14 16.62 -14.65 -7.10
CA VAL A 14 15.74 -14.42 -8.26
C VAL A 14 14.49 -15.29 -8.18
N ARG A 15 14.62 -16.57 -7.86
CA ARG A 15 13.49 -17.49 -7.73
C ARG A 15 12.52 -17.03 -6.62
N ASP A 16 13.02 -16.65 -5.46
CA ASP A 16 12.20 -16.24 -4.33
C ASP A 16 11.51 -14.89 -4.61
N SER A 17 12.17 -13.99 -5.34
CA SER A 17 11.58 -12.75 -5.83
C SER A 17 10.47 -13.01 -6.86
N VAL A 18 10.67 -13.89 -7.82
CA VAL A 18 9.67 -14.28 -8.82
C VAL A 18 8.47 -14.95 -8.15
N ASN A 19 8.70 -15.85 -7.19
CA ASN A 19 7.63 -16.51 -6.44
C ASN A 19 6.81 -15.50 -5.62
N THR A 20 7.47 -14.56 -4.95
CA THR A 20 6.79 -13.50 -4.18
C THR A 20 6.00 -12.57 -5.10
N PHE A 21 6.56 -12.19 -6.25
CA PHE A 21 5.84 -11.43 -7.27
C PHE A 21 4.60 -12.17 -7.78
N GLY A 22 4.76 -13.45 -8.13
CA GLY A 22 3.64 -14.30 -8.57
C GLY A 22 2.54 -14.42 -7.51
N THR A 23 2.92 -14.60 -6.24
CA THR A 23 1.99 -14.62 -5.09
C THR A 23 1.25 -13.30 -4.94
N ASN A 24 1.93 -12.16 -5.09
CA ASN A 24 1.31 -10.84 -5.00
C ASN A 24 0.35 -10.59 -6.17
N LEU A 25 0.74 -10.98 -7.39
CA LEU A 25 -0.11 -10.84 -8.58
C LEU A 25 -1.37 -11.71 -8.45
N PHE A 26 -1.23 -12.97 -8.07
CA PHE A 26 -2.37 -13.86 -7.82
C PHE A 26 -3.27 -13.32 -6.72
N GLY A 27 -2.69 -12.80 -5.63
CA GLY A 27 -3.43 -12.15 -4.56
C GLY A 27 -4.17 -10.88 -5.02
N ALA A 28 -3.63 -10.11 -5.96
CA ALA A 28 -4.33 -8.97 -6.55
C ALA A 28 -5.54 -9.43 -7.38
N VAL A 29 -5.40 -10.51 -8.16
CA VAL A 29 -6.51 -11.12 -8.90
C VAL A 29 -7.62 -11.61 -7.96
N LEU A 30 -7.26 -12.28 -6.85
CA LEU A 30 -8.22 -12.69 -5.83
C LEU A 30 -8.94 -11.49 -5.21
N GLY A 31 -8.21 -10.39 -4.95
CA GLY A 31 -8.79 -9.14 -4.46
C GLY A 31 -9.80 -8.52 -5.42
N LEU A 32 -9.51 -8.54 -6.73
CA LEU A 32 -10.45 -8.10 -7.76
C LEU A 32 -11.71 -8.98 -7.81
N ILE A 33 -11.54 -10.30 -7.76
CA ILE A 33 -12.65 -11.25 -7.72
C ILE A 33 -13.52 -11.01 -6.47
N SER A 34 -12.90 -10.86 -5.29
CA SER A 34 -13.62 -10.54 -4.06
C SER A 34 -14.40 -9.23 -4.17
N SER A 35 -13.79 -8.19 -4.72
CA SER A 35 -14.46 -6.90 -4.93
C SER A 35 -15.65 -7.02 -5.87
N PHE A 36 -15.50 -7.75 -6.98
CA PHE A 36 -16.57 -7.99 -7.93
C PHE A 36 -17.76 -8.72 -7.28
N ILE A 37 -17.48 -9.78 -6.52
CA ILE A 37 -18.50 -10.57 -5.82
C ILE A 37 -19.25 -9.68 -4.81
N VAL A 38 -18.52 -8.91 -4.00
CA VAL A 38 -19.11 -8.06 -2.98
C VAL A 38 -19.98 -6.96 -3.58
N LEU A 39 -19.49 -6.25 -4.60
CA LEU A 39 -20.22 -5.13 -5.21
C LEU A 39 -21.56 -5.52 -5.83
N ARG A 40 -21.73 -6.80 -6.17
CA ARG A 40 -22.94 -7.26 -6.84
C ARG A 40 -24.15 -7.40 -5.91
N ASN A 41 -23.95 -7.80 -4.66
CA ASN A 41 -25.05 -8.13 -3.74
C ASN A 41 -24.96 -7.49 -2.35
N VAL A 42 -23.86 -6.83 -2.02
CA VAL A 42 -23.68 -6.19 -0.72
C VAL A 42 -24.03 -4.71 -0.83
N SER A 43 -24.93 -4.21 0.03
CA SER A 43 -25.31 -2.81 0.03
C SER A 43 -24.12 -1.89 0.40
N PRO A 44 -24.14 -0.62 -0.05
CA PRO A 44 -23.11 0.36 0.31
C PRO A 44 -22.92 0.50 1.82
N ASP A 45 -23.98 0.47 2.63
CA ASP A 45 -23.90 0.63 4.10
C ASP A 45 -23.16 -0.55 4.76
N VAL A 46 -23.49 -1.78 4.36
CA VAL A 46 -22.80 -2.99 4.87
C VAL A 46 -21.31 -2.94 4.51
N LYS A 47 -21.00 -2.57 3.27
CA LYS A 47 -19.59 -2.43 2.82
C LYS A 47 -18.88 -1.27 3.50
N ALA A 48 -19.60 -0.17 3.80
CA ALA A 48 -19.05 0.99 4.51
C ALA A 48 -18.51 0.61 5.88
N LEU A 49 -19.28 -0.11 6.67
CA LEU A 49 -18.87 -0.58 8.00
C LEU A 49 -17.62 -1.46 7.94
N TYR A 50 -17.57 -2.37 6.96
CA TYR A 50 -16.37 -3.17 6.72
C TYR A 50 -15.16 -2.32 6.33
N ASN A 51 -15.32 -1.42 5.36
CA ASN A 51 -14.25 -0.52 4.91
C ASN A 51 -13.76 0.39 6.03
N GLN A 52 -14.67 0.88 6.87
CA GLN A 52 -14.36 1.72 8.03
C GLN A 52 -13.46 0.97 9.02
N VAL A 53 -13.77 -0.27 9.36
CA VAL A 53 -12.93 -1.10 10.24
C VAL A 53 -11.56 -1.32 9.63
N GLN A 54 -11.48 -1.63 8.34
CA GLN A 54 -10.21 -1.83 7.64
C GLN A 54 -9.37 -0.55 7.60
N GLN A 55 -10.00 0.59 7.25
CA GLN A 55 -9.31 1.87 7.08
C GLN A 55 -8.85 2.44 8.42
N TRP A 56 -9.71 2.52 9.43
CA TRP A 56 -9.33 3.05 10.74
C TRP A 56 -8.38 2.10 11.49
N GLY A 57 -8.62 0.78 11.45
CA GLY A 57 -7.71 -0.20 12.04
C GLY A 57 -6.35 -0.22 11.36
N GLY A 58 -6.31 -0.11 10.01
CA GLY A 58 -5.07 0.07 9.25
C GLY A 58 -4.38 1.39 9.56
N GLY A 59 -5.15 2.47 9.79
CA GLY A 59 -4.66 3.77 10.24
C GLY A 59 -3.98 3.69 11.61
N LEU A 60 -4.64 3.09 12.60
CA LEU A 60 -4.06 2.86 13.92
C LEU A 60 -2.75 2.07 13.83
N ASN A 61 -2.72 1.01 13.03
CA ASN A 61 -1.50 0.24 12.78
C ASN A 61 -0.40 1.10 12.13
N THR A 62 -0.73 1.94 11.15
CA THR A 62 0.25 2.78 10.46
C THR A 62 0.77 3.91 11.35
N VAL A 63 -0.12 4.62 12.03
CA VAL A 63 0.22 5.82 12.83
C VAL A 63 0.86 5.43 14.15
N LEU A 64 0.34 4.43 14.87
CA LEU A 64 0.84 4.01 16.18
C LEU A 64 1.86 2.87 16.09
N GLY A 65 1.92 2.17 14.96
CA GLY A 65 2.80 1.01 14.76
C GLY A 65 4.28 1.33 14.59
N LEU A 66 4.66 2.62 14.62
CA LEU A 66 6.06 3.10 14.57
C LEU A 66 6.88 2.54 13.38
N SER A 67 6.23 2.05 12.33
CA SER A 67 6.88 1.31 11.23
C SER A 67 7.77 0.15 11.71
N ALA A 68 7.40 -0.45 12.85
CA ALA A 68 8.16 -1.50 13.52
C ALA A 68 8.50 -2.68 12.60
N ALA A 69 7.63 -2.99 11.64
CA ALA A 69 7.85 -4.02 10.61
C ALA A 69 9.17 -3.84 9.86
N SER A 70 9.55 -2.60 9.52
CA SER A 70 10.81 -2.30 8.83
C SER A 70 12.04 -2.55 9.69
N GLY A 71 11.98 -2.16 10.97
CA GLY A 71 13.03 -2.43 11.95
C GLY A 71 13.20 -3.93 12.21
N VAL A 72 12.08 -4.64 12.36
CA VAL A 72 12.09 -6.10 12.56
C VAL A 72 12.77 -6.81 11.40
N VAL A 73 12.38 -6.52 10.14
CA VAL A 73 13.05 -7.11 8.96
C VAL A 73 14.55 -6.83 8.95
N TYR A 74 14.94 -5.57 9.22
CA TYR A 74 16.34 -5.16 9.18
C TYR A 74 17.20 -5.89 10.21
N TYR A 75 16.76 -5.93 11.48
CA TYR A 75 17.52 -6.53 12.57
C TYR A 75 17.52 -8.05 12.53
N VAL A 76 16.37 -8.67 12.23
CA VAL A 76 16.27 -10.13 12.09
C VAL A 76 17.08 -10.66 10.90
N ALA A 77 17.23 -9.85 9.83
CA ALA A 77 18.08 -10.24 8.70
C ALA A 77 19.60 -10.16 8.99
N ARG A 78 20.03 -9.37 9.99
CA ARG A 78 21.44 -9.08 10.26
C ARG A 78 22.01 -9.74 11.51
N PHE A 79 21.19 -9.97 12.52
CA PHE A 79 21.59 -10.52 13.81
C PHE A 79 20.97 -11.90 14.01
N THR A 80 21.52 -12.68 14.95
CA THR A 80 20.93 -13.98 15.28
C THR A 80 19.55 -13.83 15.92
N VAL A 81 18.70 -14.84 15.71
CA VAL A 81 17.32 -14.86 16.26
C VAL A 81 17.32 -14.67 17.77
N GLY A 82 18.23 -15.33 18.50
CA GLY A 82 18.34 -15.22 19.96
C GLY A 82 18.62 -13.81 20.45
N ASN A 83 19.40 -13.01 19.69
CA ASN A 83 19.74 -11.64 20.04
C ASN A 83 18.65 -10.61 19.67
N THR A 84 17.75 -10.95 18.75
CA THR A 84 16.65 -10.06 18.31
C THR A 84 15.32 -10.39 18.96
N GLU A 85 15.10 -11.62 19.41
CA GLU A 85 13.80 -12.12 19.87
C GLU A 85 13.21 -11.29 21.02
N ARG A 86 14.03 -10.94 22.02
CA ARG A 86 13.57 -10.14 23.17
C ARG A 86 13.14 -8.74 22.76
N ALA A 87 13.90 -8.11 21.85
CA ALA A 87 13.57 -6.78 21.33
C ALA A 87 12.27 -6.81 20.51
N VAL A 88 12.12 -7.81 19.63
CA VAL A 88 10.89 -7.99 18.84
C VAL A 88 9.68 -8.21 19.72
N LYS A 89 9.76 -9.11 20.72
CA LYS A 89 8.67 -9.37 21.66
C LYS A 89 8.26 -8.13 22.45
N ARG A 90 9.23 -7.40 23.04
CA ARG A 90 8.97 -6.17 23.80
C ARG A 90 8.36 -5.07 22.92
N LEU A 91 8.91 -4.86 21.72
CA LEU A 91 8.39 -3.91 20.76
C LEU A 91 6.95 -4.26 20.34
N SER A 92 6.71 -5.52 20.00
CA SER A 92 5.38 -6.00 19.58
C SER A 92 4.35 -5.81 20.69
N LEU A 93 4.65 -6.23 21.92
CA LEU A 93 3.74 -6.08 23.06
C LEU A 93 3.50 -4.59 23.37
N GLY A 94 4.57 -3.79 23.48
CA GLY A 94 4.46 -2.36 23.80
C GLY A 94 3.61 -1.60 22.80
N VAL A 95 3.88 -1.78 21.50
CA VAL A 95 3.10 -1.12 20.43
C VAL A 95 1.66 -1.63 20.39
N THR A 96 1.41 -2.94 20.62
CA THR A 96 0.05 -3.47 20.68
C THR A 96 -0.75 -2.82 21.81
N VAL A 97 -0.15 -2.68 23.01
CA VAL A 97 -0.79 -1.99 24.12
C VAL A 97 -1.07 -0.52 23.80
N VAL A 98 -0.14 0.16 23.12
CA VAL A 98 -0.33 1.56 22.66
C VAL A 98 -1.48 1.65 21.66
N ILE A 99 -1.52 0.75 20.67
CA ILE A 99 -2.63 0.71 19.68
C ILE A 99 -3.97 0.46 20.39
N ALA A 100 -4.01 -0.50 21.30
CA ALA A 100 -5.24 -0.83 22.03
C ALA A 100 -5.69 0.35 22.94
N GLY A 101 -4.78 0.91 23.73
CA GLY A 101 -5.09 1.99 24.68
C GLY A 101 -5.42 3.32 23.99
N ILE A 102 -4.53 3.81 23.14
CA ILE A 102 -4.73 5.08 22.41
C ILE A 102 -5.87 4.93 21.39
N GLY A 103 -5.94 3.80 20.69
CA GLY A 103 -7.02 3.53 19.76
C GLY A 103 -8.38 3.53 20.45
N ALA A 104 -8.52 2.85 21.59
CA ALA A 104 -9.75 2.85 22.36
C ALA A 104 -10.11 4.26 22.88
N ALA A 105 -9.14 5.00 23.43
CA ALA A 105 -9.34 6.38 23.87
C ALA A 105 -9.80 7.28 22.72
N MET A 106 -9.09 7.22 21.59
CA MET A 106 -9.44 8.00 20.39
C MET A 106 -10.88 7.72 19.95
N LEU A 107 -11.26 6.44 19.83
CA LEU A 107 -12.61 6.09 19.40
C LEU A 107 -13.66 6.46 20.44
N PHE A 108 -13.34 6.40 21.74
CA PHE A 108 -14.22 6.86 22.80
C PHE A 108 -14.55 8.38 22.63
N PHE A 109 -13.55 9.19 22.39
CA PHE A 109 -13.76 10.64 22.15
C PHE A 109 -14.43 10.96 20.82
N LEU A 110 -14.14 10.17 19.78
CA LEU A 110 -14.68 10.40 18.44
C LEU A 110 -16.04 9.75 18.18
N ARG A 111 -16.55 8.88 19.06
CA ARG A 111 -17.82 8.15 18.85
C ARG A 111 -19.03 9.06 18.58
N GLY A 112 -19.02 10.28 19.12
CA GLY A 112 -20.08 11.28 18.88
C GLY A 112 -19.79 12.22 17.71
N SER A 113 -18.66 12.05 17.01
CA SER A 113 -18.31 12.86 15.84
C SER A 113 -19.02 12.38 14.58
N SER A 114 -19.06 13.25 13.57
CA SER A 114 -19.62 12.92 12.25
C SER A 114 -19.00 11.68 11.59
N PHE A 115 -17.77 11.30 11.97
CA PHE A 115 -17.10 10.10 11.46
C PHE A 115 -17.77 8.79 11.88
N PHE A 116 -18.46 8.75 13.04
CA PHE A 116 -18.95 7.53 13.64
C PHE A 116 -20.44 7.60 14.06
N THR A 117 -21.15 8.64 13.68
CA THR A 117 -22.56 8.84 14.07
C THR A 117 -23.46 7.66 13.66
N GLU A 118 -23.20 7.09 12.46
CA GLU A 118 -23.96 5.95 11.93
C GLU A 118 -23.29 4.58 12.23
N THR A 119 -22.23 4.58 13.09
CA THR A 119 -21.44 3.38 13.34
C THR A 119 -21.84 2.72 14.66
N PRO A 120 -22.40 1.49 14.64
CA PRO A 120 -22.69 0.78 15.87
C PRO A 120 -21.43 0.48 16.71
N ALA A 121 -21.55 0.52 18.04
CA ALA A 121 -20.44 0.39 18.98
C ALA A 121 -19.57 -0.85 18.77
N GLN A 122 -20.14 -1.98 18.34
CA GLN A 122 -19.38 -3.20 18.04
C GLN A 122 -18.32 -3.01 16.96
N PHE A 123 -18.54 -2.11 15.98
CA PHE A 123 -17.56 -1.84 14.93
C PHE A 123 -16.45 -0.91 15.43
N LEU A 124 -16.70 -0.05 16.41
CA LEU A 124 -15.67 0.73 17.08
C LEU A 124 -14.69 -0.20 17.84
N VAL A 125 -15.23 -1.19 18.54
CA VAL A 125 -14.40 -2.25 19.17
C VAL A 125 -13.62 -3.03 18.11
N ALA A 126 -14.28 -3.39 17.01
CA ALA A 126 -13.66 -4.12 15.91
C ALA A 126 -12.49 -3.36 15.26
N ILE A 127 -12.55 -2.02 15.16
CA ILE A 127 -11.45 -1.17 14.67
C ILE A 127 -10.19 -1.38 15.51
N VAL A 128 -10.32 -1.31 16.84
CA VAL A 128 -9.17 -1.46 17.76
C VAL A 128 -8.61 -2.88 17.71
N VAL A 129 -9.48 -3.88 17.77
CA VAL A 129 -9.09 -5.30 17.71
C VAL A 129 -8.42 -5.63 16.39
N TYR A 130 -8.99 -5.17 15.27
CA TYR A 130 -8.40 -5.37 13.94
C TYR A 130 -7.05 -4.66 13.80
N GLY A 131 -6.94 -3.41 14.29
CA GLY A 131 -5.70 -2.65 14.29
C GLY A 131 -4.57 -3.36 15.04
N ALA A 132 -4.85 -3.85 16.24
CA ALA A 132 -3.89 -4.58 17.08
C ALA A 132 -3.47 -5.92 16.45
N LEU A 133 -4.45 -6.71 15.97
CA LEU A 133 -4.17 -8.01 15.35
C LEU A 133 -3.43 -7.87 14.02
N SER A 134 -3.80 -6.91 13.18
CA SER A 134 -3.12 -6.65 11.91
C SER A 134 -1.69 -6.17 12.13
N PHE A 135 -1.43 -5.40 13.19
CA PHE A 135 -0.08 -5.02 13.59
C PHE A 135 0.76 -6.25 13.95
N LEU A 136 0.26 -7.12 14.85
CA LEU A 136 0.95 -8.35 15.26
C LEU A 136 1.19 -9.28 14.05
N PHE A 137 0.21 -9.41 13.18
CA PHE A 137 0.35 -10.18 11.94
C PHE A 137 1.45 -9.62 11.03
N ASN A 138 1.53 -8.29 10.87
CA ASN A 138 2.59 -7.62 10.11
C ASN A 138 3.97 -7.86 10.74
N ILE A 139 4.09 -7.86 12.06
CA ILE A 139 5.35 -8.18 12.75
C ILE A 139 5.77 -9.62 12.48
N CYS A 140 4.88 -10.60 12.64
CA CYS A 140 5.19 -12.01 12.40
C CYS A 140 5.60 -12.29 10.95
N THR A 141 4.89 -11.70 9.97
CA THR A 141 5.27 -11.82 8.56
C THR A 141 6.60 -11.10 8.26
N SER A 142 6.94 -10.05 9.00
CA SER A 142 8.23 -9.36 8.91
C SER A 142 9.37 -10.19 9.48
N VAL A 143 9.16 -10.94 10.55
CA VAL A 143 10.12 -11.92 11.06
C VAL A 143 10.38 -13.00 10.01
N LEU A 144 9.33 -13.58 9.40
CA LEU A 144 9.50 -14.57 8.33
C LEU A 144 10.34 -14.04 7.15
N ARG A 145 10.16 -12.77 6.76
CA ARG A 145 10.99 -12.11 5.73
C ARG A 145 12.43 -11.90 6.18
N GLY A 146 12.62 -11.45 7.42
CA GLY A 146 13.95 -11.23 7.98
C GLY A 146 14.77 -12.52 8.11
N GLU A 147 14.11 -13.64 8.38
CA GLU A 147 14.71 -14.97 8.44
C GLU A 147 14.88 -15.64 7.06
N ASP A 148 14.60 -14.94 5.96
CA ASP A 148 14.61 -15.47 4.58
C ASP A 148 13.64 -16.68 4.38
N LYS A 149 12.61 -16.81 5.22
CA LYS A 149 11.57 -17.85 5.14
C LYS A 149 10.47 -17.47 4.14
N PHE A 150 10.86 -17.10 2.90
CA PHE A 150 9.94 -16.58 1.89
C PHE A 150 8.81 -17.55 1.51
N LYS A 151 9.05 -18.86 1.57
CA LYS A 151 7.99 -19.87 1.32
C LYS A 151 6.87 -19.76 2.36
N ALA A 152 7.24 -19.68 3.65
CA ALA A 152 6.29 -19.50 4.75
C ALA A 152 5.55 -18.16 4.62
N PHE A 153 6.28 -17.08 4.39
CA PHE A 153 5.73 -15.75 4.16
C PHE A 153 4.69 -15.75 3.02
N ASN A 154 5.03 -16.31 1.87
CA ASN A 154 4.13 -16.36 0.72
C ASN A 154 2.90 -17.24 0.99
N LEU A 155 3.08 -18.39 1.64
CA LEU A 155 1.97 -19.27 1.97
C LEU A 155 1.00 -18.63 2.96
N VAL A 156 1.50 -17.99 4.01
CA VAL A 156 0.68 -17.26 5.00
C VAL A 156 -0.16 -16.18 4.33
N ASN A 157 0.47 -15.32 3.51
CA ASN A 157 -0.23 -14.25 2.81
C ASN A 157 -1.23 -14.75 1.77
N LEU A 158 -0.87 -15.79 1.03
CA LEU A 158 -1.77 -16.39 0.03
C LEU A 158 -2.99 -17.03 0.69
N THR A 159 -2.77 -17.81 1.75
CA THR A 159 -3.87 -18.43 2.51
C THR A 159 -4.82 -17.39 3.07
N GLN A 160 -4.30 -16.28 3.63
CA GLN A 160 -5.13 -15.17 4.11
C GLN A 160 -6.01 -14.62 2.98
N ARG A 161 -5.44 -14.36 1.81
CA ARG A 161 -6.19 -13.82 0.66
C ARG A 161 -7.25 -14.79 0.17
N ILE A 162 -6.97 -16.09 0.12
CA ILE A 162 -7.94 -17.14 -0.24
C ILE A 162 -9.09 -17.17 0.76
N LEU A 163 -8.80 -17.14 2.07
CA LEU A 163 -9.83 -17.16 3.11
C LEU A 163 -10.72 -15.90 3.08
N VAL A 164 -10.12 -14.72 2.86
CA VAL A 164 -10.88 -13.46 2.70
C VAL A 164 -11.74 -13.50 1.44
N THR A 165 -11.26 -14.10 0.34
CA THR A 165 -12.05 -14.28 -0.88
C THR A 165 -13.20 -15.28 -0.66
N ALA A 166 -12.95 -16.38 0.04
CA ALA A 166 -14.01 -17.34 0.41
C ALA A 166 -15.08 -16.69 1.32
N LEU A 167 -14.65 -15.86 2.26
CA LEU A 167 -15.56 -15.06 3.08
C LEU A 167 -16.38 -14.10 2.22
N ALA A 168 -15.80 -13.46 1.21
CA ALA A 168 -16.55 -12.59 0.28
C ALA A 168 -17.66 -13.35 -0.46
N VAL A 169 -17.43 -14.61 -0.84
CA VAL A 169 -18.47 -15.48 -1.42
C VAL A 169 -19.58 -15.75 -0.41
N TRP A 170 -19.23 -16.02 0.85
CA TRP A 170 -20.23 -16.21 1.91
C TRP A 170 -21.07 -14.96 2.13
N ILE A 171 -20.44 -13.79 2.21
CA ILE A 171 -21.12 -12.49 2.39
C ILE A 171 -21.99 -12.12 1.18
N PHE A 172 -21.60 -12.54 -0.02
CA PHE A 172 -22.46 -12.42 -1.20
C PHE A 172 -23.79 -13.17 -1.02
N LEU A 173 -23.78 -14.36 -0.42
CA LEU A 173 -24.97 -15.16 -0.20
C LEU A 173 -25.80 -14.64 0.97
N ARG A 174 -25.16 -14.12 2.01
CA ARG A 174 -25.79 -13.61 3.25
C ARG A 174 -25.14 -12.31 3.70
N PRO A 175 -25.52 -11.16 3.10
CA PRO A 175 -24.92 -9.86 3.44
C PRO A 175 -25.16 -9.49 4.91
N ASN A 176 -24.10 -9.43 5.71
CA ASN A 176 -24.13 -9.02 7.10
C ASN A 176 -22.78 -8.39 7.49
N ALA A 177 -22.80 -7.10 7.86
CA ALA A 177 -21.59 -6.36 8.19
C ALA A 177 -20.87 -6.93 9.42
N ALA A 178 -21.59 -7.32 10.47
CA ALA A 178 -21.01 -7.87 11.69
C ALA A 178 -20.30 -9.20 11.42
N VAL A 179 -20.97 -10.11 10.70
CA VAL A 179 -20.37 -11.40 10.28
C VAL A 179 -19.12 -11.15 9.46
N TRP A 180 -19.18 -10.24 8.49
CA TRP A 180 -18.03 -9.93 7.62
C TRP A 180 -16.83 -9.44 8.42
N VAL A 181 -17.04 -8.45 9.28
CA VAL A 181 -15.98 -7.85 10.09
C VAL A 181 -15.39 -8.86 11.08
N TRP A 182 -16.22 -9.54 11.88
CA TRP A 182 -15.74 -10.47 12.89
C TRP A 182 -15.08 -11.72 12.29
N CYS A 183 -15.59 -12.24 11.17
CA CYS A 183 -14.92 -13.33 10.45
C CYS A 183 -13.57 -12.88 9.87
N THR A 184 -13.45 -11.63 9.37
CA THR A 184 -12.16 -11.10 8.91
C THR A 184 -11.17 -10.98 10.06
N ILE A 185 -11.61 -10.54 11.24
CA ILE A 185 -10.81 -10.49 12.45
C ILE A 185 -10.36 -11.91 12.85
N ALA A 186 -11.28 -12.88 12.85
CA ALA A 186 -10.98 -14.27 13.17
C ALA A 186 -9.98 -14.89 12.16
N ILE A 187 -10.14 -14.62 10.86
CA ILE A 187 -9.16 -15.01 9.84
C ILE A 187 -7.79 -14.40 10.15
N THR A 188 -7.73 -13.10 10.46
CA THR A 188 -6.47 -12.42 10.77
C THR A 188 -5.81 -13.02 12.01
N ALA A 189 -6.58 -13.34 13.06
CA ALA A 189 -6.08 -14.01 14.27
C ALA A 189 -5.58 -15.44 13.96
N GLY A 190 -6.33 -16.22 13.18
CA GLY A 190 -5.90 -17.56 12.74
C GLY A 190 -4.62 -17.51 11.90
N MET A 191 -4.50 -16.51 11.01
CA MET A 191 -3.31 -16.33 10.20
C MET A 191 -2.10 -15.81 11.01
N LEU A 192 -2.33 -15.05 12.08
CA LEU A 192 -1.30 -14.71 13.06
C LEU A 192 -0.74 -15.99 13.73
N LEU A 193 -1.61 -16.88 14.17
CA LEU A 193 -1.20 -18.17 14.75
C LEU A 193 -0.45 -19.04 13.72
N PHE A 194 -0.90 -19.05 12.50
CA PHE A 194 -0.23 -19.77 11.41
C PHE A 194 1.15 -19.18 11.08
N ALA A 195 1.30 -17.86 11.11
CA ALA A 195 2.59 -17.18 10.96
C ALA A 195 3.54 -17.50 12.12
N LEU A 196 3.06 -17.51 13.37
CA LEU A 196 3.82 -17.94 14.56
C LEU A 196 4.28 -19.38 14.43
N TYR A 197 3.40 -20.29 14.00
CA TYR A 197 3.77 -21.67 13.71
C TYR A 197 4.86 -21.74 12.64
N GLY A 198 4.75 -20.93 11.59
CA GLY A 198 5.76 -20.83 10.53
C GLY A 198 7.13 -20.35 11.03
N ILE A 199 7.16 -19.42 11.98
CA ILE A 199 8.40 -18.95 12.62
C ILE A 199 9.10 -20.10 13.34
N VAL A 200 8.34 -20.90 14.11
CA VAL A 200 8.88 -21.97 14.98
C VAL A 200 9.24 -23.22 14.17
N ARG A 201 8.40 -23.65 13.25
CA ARG A 201 8.49 -24.99 12.62
C ARG A 201 9.11 -25.00 11.24
N TRP A 202 9.03 -23.92 10.49
CA TRP A 202 9.56 -23.90 9.13
C TRP A 202 11.07 -23.69 9.14
N ASN A 203 11.80 -24.73 8.71
CA ASN A 203 13.24 -24.62 8.51
C ASN A 203 13.52 -23.58 7.42
N GLY A 204 14.12 -22.47 7.81
CA GLY A 204 14.69 -21.48 6.89
C GLY A 204 15.99 -21.99 6.24
N PRO A 205 16.60 -21.20 5.37
CA PRO A 205 17.99 -21.44 4.97
C PRO A 205 18.86 -21.53 6.22
N LYS A 206 19.98 -22.29 6.11
CA LYS A 206 20.90 -22.52 7.24
C LYS A 206 21.17 -21.21 7.99
N PRO A 207 21.26 -21.27 9.35
CA PRO A 207 21.57 -20.09 10.13
C PRO A 207 22.74 -19.33 9.52
N LYS A 208 22.55 -18.03 9.31
CA LYS A 208 23.66 -17.16 8.88
C LYS A 208 24.74 -17.24 9.94
N PRO A 209 26.04 -17.30 9.57
CA PRO A 209 27.11 -17.20 10.56
C PRO A 209 26.89 -15.91 11.36
N ALA A 210 27.01 -16.03 12.68
CA ALA A 210 26.89 -14.87 13.57
C ALA A 210 27.84 -13.76 13.09
N PRO A 211 27.39 -12.52 13.00
CA PRO A 211 28.27 -11.39 12.69
C PRO A 211 29.39 -11.32 13.76
N GLU A 212 30.55 -10.81 13.40
CA GLU A 212 31.72 -10.67 14.29
C GLU A 212 31.39 -9.92 15.59
N ASN A 213 30.34 -9.07 15.58
CA ASN A 213 29.79 -8.35 16.74
C ASN A 213 28.30 -8.68 16.93
N ASP A 214 27.97 -9.96 17.19
CA ASP A 214 26.59 -10.39 17.45
C ASP A 214 26.18 -10.08 18.90
N LEU A 215 25.92 -8.81 19.16
CA LEU A 215 25.44 -8.32 20.45
C LEU A 215 23.90 -8.34 20.53
N PRO A 216 23.32 -8.49 21.73
CA PRO A 216 21.87 -8.37 21.91
C PRO A 216 21.35 -7.02 21.40
N VAL A 217 20.36 -7.06 20.51
CA VAL A 217 19.73 -5.86 19.97
C VAL A 217 18.84 -5.22 21.00
N GLY A 218 19.05 -3.93 21.27
CA GLY A 218 18.18 -3.14 22.14
C GLY A 218 16.83 -2.83 21.47
N THR A 219 15.73 -2.85 22.24
CA THR A 219 14.41 -2.42 21.74
C THR A 219 14.46 -0.97 21.25
N GLY A 220 15.23 -0.10 21.94
CA GLY A 220 15.44 1.30 21.57
C GLY A 220 16.11 1.47 20.21
N ASP A 221 17.08 0.61 19.87
CA ASP A 221 17.77 0.65 18.58
C ASP A 221 16.80 0.29 17.45
N MET A 222 15.96 -0.72 17.67
CA MET A 222 14.94 -1.13 16.71
C MET A 222 13.89 -0.04 16.49
N VAL A 223 13.43 0.63 17.57
CA VAL A 223 12.52 1.78 17.48
C VAL A 223 13.17 2.94 16.71
N ARG A 224 14.40 3.32 17.08
CA ARG A 224 15.13 4.43 16.43
C ARG A 224 15.32 4.20 14.93
N TYR A 225 15.61 2.97 14.54
CA TYR A 225 15.69 2.62 13.11
C TYR A 225 14.33 2.73 12.43
N SER A 226 13.28 2.20 13.05
CA SER A 226 11.91 2.21 12.52
C SER A 226 11.37 3.61 12.32
N LEU A 227 11.65 4.54 13.25
CA LEU A 227 11.23 5.93 13.18
C LEU A 227 11.77 6.68 11.95
N LYS A 228 12.91 6.25 11.38
CA LYS A 228 13.46 6.88 10.16
C LYS A 228 12.51 6.80 8.97
N SER A 229 11.75 5.72 8.85
CA SER A 229 10.76 5.53 7.78
C SER A 229 9.33 5.88 8.21
N HIS A 230 9.11 6.08 9.51
CA HIS A 230 7.76 6.21 10.07
C HIS A 230 7.03 7.45 9.57
N VAL A 231 7.67 8.60 9.60
CA VAL A 231 7.09 9.87 9.12
C VAL A 231 6.65 9.75 7.66
N SER A 232 7.51 9.18 6.81
CA SER A 232 7.18 8.96 5.40
C SER A 232 5.99 8.01 5.21
N ASN A 233 5.94 6.92 5.98
CA ASN A 233 4.84 5.95 5.90
C ASN A 233 3.51 6.55 6.36
N VAL A 234 3.51 7.32 7.46
CA VAL A 234 2.32 8.02 7.96
C VAL A 234 1.82 9.05 6.95
N LEU A 235 2.71 9.88 6.42
CA LEU A 235 2.35 10.87 5.40
C LEU A 235 1.79 10.21 4.13
N THR A 236 2.40 9.12 3.68
CA THR A 236 1.92 8.36 2.52
C THR A 236 0.52 7.78 2.78
N TYR A 237 0.30 7.22 3.97
CA TYR A 237 -1.00 6.71 4.38
C TYR A 237 -2.06 7.82 4.40
N LEU A 238 -1.79 8.93 5.07
CA LEU A 238 -2.70 10.08 5.13
C LEU A 238 -3.02 10.59 3.73
N ASN A 239 -2.01 10.78 2.88
CA ASN A 239 -2.22 11.23 1.51
C ASN A 239 -3.11 10.27 0.69
N SER A 240 -2.98 8.97 0.92
CA SER A 240 -3.76 7.95 0.19
C SER A 240 -5.23 7.89 0.61
N PHE A 241 -5.53 8.21 1.88
CA PHE A 241 -6.87 8.05 2.45
C PHE A 241 -7.55 9.37 2.82
N LEU A 242 -6.88 10.53 2.69
CA LEU A 242 -7.41 11.82 3.11
C LEU A 242 -8.78 12.14 2.50
N GLY A 243 -8.92 11.99 1.18
CA GLY A 243 -10.21 12.19 0.51
C GLY A 243 -11.31 11.27 1.03
N THR A 244 -10.97 10.02 1.33
CA THR A 244 -11.91 9.02 1.87
C THR A 244 -12.33 9.39 3.31
N TYR A 245 -11.41 9.88 4.14
CA TYR A 245 -11.73 10.39 5.48
C TYR A 245 -12.61 11.65 5.42
N ILE A 246 -12.34 12.56 4.49
CA ILE A 246 -13.16 13.76 4.30
C ILE A 246 -14.59 13.38 3.94
N VAL A 247 -14.78 12.46 2.99
CA VAL A 247 -16.12 11.98 2.62
C VAL A 247 -16.80 11.30 3.80
N GLN A 248 -16.09 10.44 4.55
CA GLN A 248 -16.64 9.79 5.72
C GLN A 248 -17.09 10.77 6.82
N GLY A 249 -16.37 11.88 7.01
CA GLY A 249 -16.68 12.87 8.05
C GLY A 249 -17.81 13.82 7.67
N LEU A 250 -18.13 13.98 6.39
CA LEU A 250 -19.07 15.00 5.90
C LEU A 250 -20.33 14.42 5.24
N TYR A 251 -20.34 13.15 4.86
CA TYR A 251 -21.41 12.50 4.11
C TYR A 251 -21.85 11.21 4.78
N SER A 252 -22.89 10.58 4.26
CA SER A 252 -23.42 9.31 4.78
C SER A 252 -22.44 8.13 4.63
N LEU A 253 -22.65 7.06 5.38
CA LEU A 253 -21.88 5.81 5.23
C LEU A 253 -22.01 5.23 3.81
N ALA A 254 -23.19 5.32 3.19
CA ALA A 254 -23.38 4.89 1.81
C ALA A 254 -22.51 5.68 0.84
N ASP A 255 -22.48 7.02 0.97
CA ASP A 255 -21.65 7.89 0.14
C ASP A 255 -20.15 7.61 0.31
N TYR A 256 -19.72 7.40 1.55
CA TYR A 256 -18.36 6.96 1.85
C TYR A 256 -18.02 5.65 1.12
N SER A 257 -18.91 4.67 1.15
CA SER A 257 -18.72 3.39 0.47
C SER A 257 -18.67 3.53 -1.07
N ILE A 258 -19.53 4.37 -1.63
CA ILE A 258 -19.57 4.67 -3.06
C ILE A 258 -18.27 5.36 -3.49
N TYR A 259 -17.85 6.41 -2.76
CA TYR A 259 -16.59 7.12 -3.05
C TYR A 259 -15.36 6.21 -2.89
N SER A 260 -15.28 5.44 -1.80
CA SER A 260 -14.19 4.50 -1.60
C SER A 260 -14.12 3.42 -2.67
N THR A 261 -15.28 3.05 -3.24
CA THR A 261 -15.34 2.14 -4.40
C THR A 261 -14.76 2.79 -5.66
N ALA A 262 -15.09 4.06 -5.93
CA ALA A 262 -14.51 4.81 -7.05
C ALA A 262 -12.98 4.92 -6.91
N VAL A 263 -12.49 5.24 -5.70
CA VAL A 263 -11.06 5.27 -5.37
C VAL A 263 -10.41 3.90 -5.63
N THR A 264 -11.03 2.82 -5.15
CA THR A 264 -10.52 1.45 -5.35
C THR A 264 -10.45 1.07 -6.83
N ILE A 265 -11.45 1.45 -7.63
CA ILE A 265 -11.45 1.24 -9.09
C ILE A 265 -10.26 1.99 -9.70
N MET A 266 -10.07 3.29 -9.39
CA MET A 266 -8.98 4.06 -9.96
C MET A 266 -7.59 3.59 -9.51
N GLN A 267 -7.45 3.06 -8.29
CA GLN A 267 -6.20 2.50 -7.81
C GLN A 267 -5.70 1.31 -8.63
N GLN A 268 -6.56 0.63 -9.38
CA GLN A 268 -6.14 -0.50 -10.24
C GLN A 268 -5.16 -0.06 -11.34
N VAL A 269 -5.21 1.20 -11.77
CA VAL A 269 -4.23 1.72 -12.76
C VAL A 269 -2.80 1.75 -12.23
N TRP A 270 -2.62 1.66 -10.89
CA TRP A 270 -1.29 1.70 -10.27
C TRP A 270 -0.59 0.34 -10.18
N VAL A 271 -1.26 -0.75 -10.47
CA VAL A 271 -0.67 -2.10 -10.42
C VAL A 271 0.63 -2.16 -11.24
N LEU A 272 0.61 -1.60 -12.44
CA LEU A 272 1.80 -1.58 -13.30
C LEU A 272 2.86 -0.57 -12.82
N PRO A 273 2.54 0.71 -12.53
CA PRO A 273 3.49 1.66 -11.94
C PRO A 273 4.21 1.12 -10.70
N ASP A 274 3.48 0.48 -9.78
CA ASP A 274 4.06 -0.06 -8.56
C ASP A 274 5.02 -1.21 -8.84
N ALA A 275 4.67 -2.12 -9.75
CA ALA A 275 5.53 -3.23 -10.14
C ALA A 275 6.83 -2.73 -10.81
N VAL A 276 6.71 -1.82 -11.77
CA VAL A 276 7.87 -1.27 -12.52
C VAL A 276 8.77 -0.46 -11.58
N SER A 277 8.19 0.37 -10.71
CA SER A 277 8.97 1.23 -9.80
C SER A 277 9.82 0.44 -8.82
N GLN A 278 9.36 -0.72 -8.35
CA GLN A 278 10.15 -1.61 -7.48
C GLN A 278 11.34 -2.24 -8.23
N VAL A 279 11.13 -2.64 -9.48
CA VAL A 279 12.22 -3.17 -10.34
C VAL A 279 13.26 -2.09 -10.60
N ILE A 280 12.83 -0.85 -10.86
CA ILE A 280 13.73 0.28 -11.11
C ILE A 280 14.55 0.61 -9.88
N LEU A 281 13.94 0.64 -8.69
CA LEU A 281 14.65 0.86 -7.43
C LEU A 281 15.85 -0.10 -7.30
N SER A 282 15.64 -1.39 -7.53
CA SER A 282 16.70 -2.40 -7.41
C SER A 282 17.77 -2.28 -8.51
N ARG A 283 17.36 -1.99 -9.76
CA ARG A 283 18.30 -1.82 -10.88
C ARG A 283 19.18 -0.58 -10.72
N ILE A 284 18.58 0.57 -10.40
CA ILE A 284 19.32 1.83 -10.22
C ILE A 284 20.28 1.73 -9.05
N ALA A 285 19.90 1.09 -7.95
CA ALA A 285 20.79 0.88 -6.81
C ALA A 285 22.06 0.08 -7.15
N GLY A 286 21.98 -0.83 -8.13
CA GLY A 286 23.11 -1.62 -8.62
C GLY A 286 23.93 -0.98 -9.74
N MET A 287 23.50 0.15 -10.30
CA MET A 287 24.23 0.85 -11.36
C MET A 287 25.32 1.77 -10.77
N THR A 288 26.41 1.95 -11.50
CA THR A 288 27.51 2.86 -11.13
C THR A 288 27.42 4.19 -11.85
N GLU A 289 27.08 4.17 -13.15
CA GLU A 289 27.07 5.36 -13.98
C GLU A 289 25.79 6.20 -13.76
N GLN A 290 25.98 7.46 -13.41
CA GLN A 290 24.88 8.42 -13.16
C GLN A 290 24.03 8.66 -14.40
N LYS A 291 24.65 8.69 -15.59
CA LYS A 291 23.97 8.93 -16.87
C LYS A 291 22.97 7.82 -17.20
N ASP A 292 23.35 6.55 -16.96
CA ASP A 292 22.47 5.40 -17.19
C ASP A 292 21.33 5.32 -16.18
N LYS A 293 21.60 5.67 -14.91
CA LYS A 293 20.55 5.81 -13.88
C LYS A 293 19.47 6.80 -14.31
N VAL A 294 19.90 8.00 -14.75
CA VAL A 294 18.97 9.04 -15.20
C VAL A 294 18.19 8.59 -16.45
N ARG A 295 18.88 8.01 -17.45
CA ARG A 295 18.23 7.50 -18.67
C ARG A 295 17.15 6.46 -18.35
N LEU A 296 17.47 5.49 -17.48
CA LEU A 296 16.52 4.46 -17.07
C LEU A 296 15.32 5.06 -16.33
N SER A 297 15.55 6.00 -15.39
CA SER A 297 14.49 6.67 -14.62
C SER A 297 13.53 7.43 -15.54
N VAL A 298 14.08 8.22 -16.48
CA VAL A 298 13.29 9.02 -17.42
C VAL A 298 12.48 8.13 -18.36
N LEU A 299 13.12 7.14 -18.99
CA LEU A 299 12.46 6.21 -19.91
C LEU A 299 11.31 5.46 -19.24
N SER A 300 11.59 4.90 -18.07
CA SER A 300 10.61 4.11 -17.34
C SER A 300 9.44 4.93 -16.84
N SER A 301 9.68 6.17 -16.36
CA SER A 301 8.60 7.05 -15.88
C SER A 301 7.65 7.41 -17.03
N LYS A 302 8.16 7.68 -18.23
CA LYS A 302 7.35 7.95 -19.44
C LYS A 302 6.51 6.75 -19.84
N ILE A 303 7.17 5.60 -20.06
CA ILE A 303 6.50 4.37 -20.53
C ILE A 303 5.38 4.01 -19.54
N VAL A 304 5.68 4.02 -18.26
CA VAL A 304 4.70 3.71 -17.21
C VAL A 304 3.52 4.69 -17.26
N THR A 305 3.79 5.99 -17.38
CA THR A 305 2.72 6.99 -17.39
C THR A 305 1.86 6.88 -18.66
N TYR A 306 2.44 6.61 -19.83
CA TYR A 306 1.67 6.39 -21.06
C TYR A 306 0.76 5.17 -20.95
N ILE A 307 1.30 4.04 -20.46
CA ILE A 307 0.48 2.84 -20.26
C ILE A 307 -0.61 3.09 -19.21
N THR A 308 -0.29 3.81 -18.12
CA THR A 308 -1.27 4.18 -17.10
C THR A 308 -2.37 5.08 -17.67
N THR A 309 -2.03 5.99 -18.58
CA THR A 309 -3.01 6.85 -19.28
C THR A 309 -3.99 6.00 -20.08
N VAL A 310 -3.48 5.11 -20.93
CA VAL A 310 -4.33 4.21 -21.71
C VAL A 310 -5.18 3.33 -20.80
N SER A 311 -4.57 2.77 -19.74
CA SER A 311 -5.29 1.94 -18.76
C SER A 311 -6.39 2.72 -18.02
N ALA A 312 -6.15 3.99 -17.66
CA ALA A 312 -7.14 4.83 -17.00
C ALA A 312 -8.33 5.15 -17.91
N VAL A 313 -8.08 5.44 -19.18
CA VAL A 313 -9.14 5.67 -20.17
C VAL A 313 -9.97 4.41 -20.38
N LEU A 314 -9.32 3.27 -20.60
CA LEU A 314 -10.02 1.99 -20.76
C LEU A 314 -10.83 1.61 -19.51
N LEU A 315 -10.23 1.80 -18.32
CA LEU A 315 -10.89 1.51 -17.05
C LEU A 315 -12.09 2.43 -16.81
N TYR A 316 -11.97 3.73 -17.14
CA TYR A 316 -13.10 4.66 -17.03
C TYR A 316 -14.28 4.24 -17.91
N TRP A 317 -14.03 3.93 -19.19
CA TRP A 317 -15.09 3.49 -20.11
C TRP A 317 -15.66 2.14 -19.70
N ALA A 318 -14.83 1.20 -19.29
CA ALA A 318 -15.29 -0.07 -18.75
C ALA A 318 -16.16 0.14 -17.50
N ALA A 319 -15.73 0.95 -16.55
CA ALA A 319 -16.50 1.26 -15.34
C ALA A 319 -17.84 1.96 -15.68
N LYS A 320 -17.82 2.91 -16.63
CA LYS A 320 -19.02 3.64 -17.07
C LYS A 320 -20.09 2.72 -17.67
N ILE A 321 -19.68 1.67 -18.38
CA ILE A 321 -20.57 0.69 -19.01
C ILE A 321 -20.98 -0.39 -18.01
N PHE A 322 -19.99 -1.01 -17.33
CA PHE A 322 -20.24 -2.22 -16.55
C PHE A 322 -20.73 -1.96 -15.12
N VAL A 323 -20.28 -0.87 -14.46
CA VAL A 323 -20.66 -0.64 -13.06
C VAL A 323 -22.17 -0.42 -12.91
N PRO A 324 -22.85 0.41 -13.70
CA PRO A 324 -24.31 0.58 -13.58
C PRO A 324 -25.10 -0.68 -13.87
N VAL A 325 -24.61 -1.55 -14.76
CA VAL A 325 -25.29 -2.79 -15.19
C VAL A 325 -25.03 -3.91 -14.19
N LEU A 326 -23.79 -4.11 -13.78
CA LEU A 326 -23.40 -5.24 -12.93
C LEU A 326 -23.56 -4.94 -11.44
N PHE A 327 -23.45 -3.67 -11.04
CA PHE A 327 -23.45 -3.20 -9.65
C PHE A 327 -24.40 -2.01 -9.47
N PRO A 328 -25.72 -2.17 -9.65
CA PRO A 328 -26.69 -1.05 -9.65
C PRO A 328 -26.64 -0.20 -8.38
N MET A 329 -26.36 -0.81 -7.21
CA MET A 329 -26.23 -0.13 -5.93
C MET A 329 -24.99 0.82 -5.87
N TYR A 330 -24.03 0.63 -6.75
CA TYR A 330 -22.77 1.42 -6.83
C TYR A 330 -22.69 2.25 -8.10
N ARG A 331 -23.80 2.41 -8.84
CA ARG A 331 -23.82 3.19 -10.11
C ARG A 331 -23.21 4.58 -9.96
N ASP A 332 -23.38 5.20 -8.81
CA ASP A 332 -22.91 6.55 -8.52
C ASP A 332 -21.40 6.62 -8.30
N ALA A 333 -20.72 5.48 -8.10
CA ALA A 333 -19.26 5.42 -8.03
C ALA A 333 -18.57 5.81 -9.36
N VAL A 334 -19.30 5.80 -10.47
CA VAL A 334 -18.79 6.25 -11.77
C VAL A 334 -18.60 7.77 -11.81
N LYS A 335 -19.42 8.54 -11.08
CA LYS A 335 -19.41 10.02 -11.12
C LYS A 335 -18.07 10.65 -10.71
N PRO A 336 -17.38 10.20 -9.62
CA PRO A 336 -16.08 10.74 -9.23
C PRO A 336 -14.91 10.31 -10.15
N LEU A 337 -15.04 9.22 -10.94
CA LEU A 337 -13.93 8.65 -11.71
C LEU A 337 -13.23 9.64 -12.67
N PRO A 338 -13.92 10.43 -13.49
CA PRO A 338 -13.24 11.36 -14.41
C PRO A 338 -12.45 12.44 -13.66
N PHE A 339 -12.92 12.85 -12.48
CA PHE A 339 -12.23 13.83 -11.63
C PHE A 339 -10.97 13.23 -11.00
N LEU A 340 -10.98 11.95 -10.65
CA LEU A 340 -9.82 11.23 -10.11
C LEU A 340 -8.77 10.91 -11.18
N ALA A 341 -9.20 10.61 -12.40
CA ALA A 341 -8.35 9.98 -13.44
C ALA A 341 -7.06 10.74 -13.70
N VAL A 342 -7.11 12.07 -13.85
CA VAL A 342 -5.94 12.89 -14.18
C VAL A 342 -4.85 12.78 -13.12
N GLY A 343 -5.22 12.96 -11.84
CA GLY A 343 -4.27 12.83 -10.72
C GLY A 343 -3.69 11.43 -10.60
N TYR A 344 -4.53 10.41 -10.78
CA TYR A 344 -4.12 8.99 -10.71
C TYR A 344 -3.17 8.59 -11.84
N VAL A 345 -3.28 9.20 -13.00
CA VAL A 345 -2.33 9.05 -14.11
C VAL A 345 -1.03 9.77 -13.80
N LEU A 346 -1.09 11.05 -13.45
CA LEU A 346 0.10 11.88 -13.27
C LEU A 346 0.98 11.42 -12.09
N ILE A 347 0.39 10.90 -11.01
CA ILE A 347 1.15 10.38 -9.87
C ILE A 347 2.06 9.20 -10.25
N SER A 348 1.85 8.55 -11.39
CA SER A 348 2.73 7.49 -11.91
C SER A 348 4.16 7.97 -12.08
N TYR A 349 4.37 9.23 -12.47
CA TYR A 349 5.71 9.83 -12.49
C TYR A 349 6.35 9.82 -11.10
N ALA A 350 5.62 10.31 -10.09
CA ALA A 350 6.14 10.37 -8.73
C ALA A 350 6.42 8.97 -8.15
N LYS A 351 5.63 7.95 -8.50
CA LYS A 351 5.88 6.56 -8.07
C LYS A 351 7.21 6.03 -8.62
N VAL A 352 7.51 6.27 -9.90
CA VAL A 352 8.75 5.81 -10.53
C VAL A 352 9.93 6.68 -10.13
N LEU A 353 9.80 8.01 -10.22
CA LEU A 353 10.88 8.94 -9.90
C LEU A 353 11.20 8.98 -8.42
N GLY A 354 10.20 8.84 -7.53
CA GLY A 354 10.40 8.76 -6.08
C GLY A 354 11.24 7.55 -5.68
N ASN A 355 11.00 6.38 -6.28
CA ASN A 355 11.85 5.21 -6.08
C ASN A 355 13.24 5.39 -6.70
N SER A 356 13.36 6.12 -7.81
CA SER A 356 14.66 6.50 -8.37
C SER A 356 15.42 7.41 -7.40
N ILE A 357 14.79 8.46 -6.85
CA ILE A 357 15.39 9.37 -5.85
C ILE A 357 15.85 8.58 -4.61
N ALA A 358 15.04 7.62 -4.14
CA ALA A 358 15.41 6.74 -3.03
C ALA A 358 16.62 5.85 -3.38
N ALA A 359 16.71 5.34 -4.61
CA ALA A 359 17.84 4.55 -5.10
C ALA A 359 19.14 5.37 -5.21
N TYR A 360 19.05 6.70 -5.37
CA TYR A 360 20.18 7.62 -5.26
C TYR A 360 20.60 7.92 -3.81
N GLY A 361 19.96 7.31 -2.83
CA GLY A 361 20.27 7.48 -1.40
C GLY A 361 19.66 8.73 -0.75
N LYS A 362 18.64 9.33 -1.36
CA LYS A 362 17.97 10.55 -0.85
C LYS A 362 16.45 10.36 -0.69
N PRO A 363 15.99 9.30 0.00
CA PRO A 363 14.55 9.01 0.15
C PRO A 363 13.79 10.12 0.89
N GLU A 364 14.48 10.93 1.71
CA GLU A 364 13.90 12.05 2.45
C GLU A 364 13.29 13.13 1.54
N LEU A 365 13.80 13.28 0.32
CA LEU A 365 13.26 14.23 -0.65
C LEU A 365 11.83 13.91 -1.08
N ASN A 366 11.37 12.66 -0.91
CA ASN A 366 10.00 12.25 -1.20
C ASN A 366 8.98 12.76 -0.16
N ILE A 367 9.44 13.24 1.00
CA ILE A 367 8.55 13.84 2.01
C ILE A 367 7.95 15.15 1.49
N ILE A 368 8.73 15.96 0.78
CA ILE A 368 8.31 17.29 0.31
C ILE A 368 7.06 17.20 -0.61
N PRO A 369 7.06 16.41 -1.71
CA PRO A 369 5.87 16.22 -2.53
C PRO A 369 4.65 15.73 -1.75
N THR A 370 4.85 14.81 -0.80
CA THR A 370 3.76 14.23 -0.04
C THR A 370 3.11 15.23 0.91
N VAL A 371 3.91 16.03 1.63
CA VAL A 371 3.41 17.10 2.52
C VAL A 371 2.65 18.15 1.70
N LEU A 372 3.21 18.58 0.57
CA LEU A 372 2.53 19.51 -0.33
C LEU A 372 1.21 18.93 -0.84
N GLY A 373 1.20 17.64 -1.21
CA GLY A 373 -0.02 16.95 -1.64
C GLY A 373 -1.10 16.99 -0.58
N ILE A 374 -0.79 16.68 0.68
CA ILE A 374 -1.74 16.73 1.79
C ILE A 374 -2.30 18.16 1.97
N ALA A 375 -1.44 19.17 1.97
CA ALA A 375 -1.85 20.57 2.11
C ALA A 375 -2.78 21.00 0.96
N VAL A 376 -2.40 20.70 -0.26
CA VAL A 376 -3.22 21.00 -1.47
C VAL A 376 -4.56 20.27 -1.41
N ASN A 377 -4.58 18.97 -1.04
CA ASN A 377 -5.83 18.21 -0.92
C ASN A 377 -6.77 18.84 0.09
N THR A 378 -6.25 19.20 1.27
CA THR A 378 -7.06 19.83 2.34
C THR A 378 -7.65 21.16 1.86
N VAL A 379 -6.83 22.05 1.32
CA VAL A 379 -7.28 23.38 0.86
C VAL A 379 -8.31 23.28 -0.26
N PHE A 380 -8.02 22.49 -1.30
CA PHE A 380 -8.93 22.33 -2.42
C PHE A 380 -10.21 21.57 -2.05
N SER A 381 -10.15 20.62 -1.13
CA SER A 381 -11.36 19.98 -0.60
C SER A 381 -12.28 21.00 0.08
N LEU A 382 -11.75 21.87 0.94
CA LEU A 382 -12.54 22.91 1.61
C LEU A 382 -13.21 23.87 0.61
N VAL A 383 -12.53 24.21 -0.49
CA VAL A 383 -13.04 25.12 -1.52
C VAL A 383 -14.05 24.45 -2.46
N LEU A 384 -13.82 23.19 -2.83
CA LEU A 384 -14.61 22.52 -3.87
C LEU A 384 -15.81 21.75 -3.32
N ILE A 385 -15.79 21.31 -2.08
CA ILE A 385 -16.90 20.58 -1.45
C ILE A 385 -18.21 21.38 -1.49
N PRO A 386 -18.26 22.67 -1.12
CA PRO A 386 -19.50 23.45 -1.14
C PRO A 386 -20.14 23.57 -2.53
N ARG A 387 -19.34 23.45 -3.61
CA ARG A 387 -19.78 23.63 -4.99
C ARG A 387 -20.06 22.31 -5.72
N MET A 388 -19.30 21.26 -5.42
CA MET A 388 -19.29 20.03 -6.20
C MET A 388 -19.55 18.77 -5.36
N GLY A 389 -19.73 18.91 -4.04
CA GLY A 389 -19.95 17.78 -3.15
C GLY A 389 -18.81 16.74 -3.23
N ILE A 390 -19.15 15.47 -3.31
CA ILE A 390 -18.22 14.35 -3.39
C ILE A 390 -17.30 14.45 -4.62
N ASN A 391 -17.80 14.96 -5.75
CA ASN A 391 -16.99 15.19 -6.94
C ASN A 391 -15.92 16.28 -6.69
N GLY A 392 -16.20 17.23 -5.79
CA GLY A 392 -15.21 18.21 -5.32
C GLY A 392 -14.05 17.57 -4.56
N VAL A 393 -14.34 16.59 -3.71
CA VAL A 393 -13.28 15.80 -3.02
C VAL A 393 -12.44 15.03 -4.04
N ALA A 394 -13.08 14.42 -5.05
CA ALA A 394 -12.40 13.71 -6.11
C ALA A 394 -11.47 14.62 -6.92
N LEU A 395 -11.94 15.80 -7.28
CA LEU A 395 -11.14 16.81 -7.99
C LEU A 395 -9.98 17.33 -7.12
N ALA A 396 -10.24 17.63 -5.84
CA ALA A 396 -9.21 18.04 -4.89
C ALA A 396 -8.11 16.97 -4.75
N THR A 397 -8.49 15.71 -4.66
CA THR A 397 -7.55 14.58 -4.64
C THR A 397 -6.72 14.54 -5.94
N SER A 398 -7.34 14.74 -7.09
CA SER A 398 -6.64 14.79 -8.39
C SER A 398 -5.64 15.95 -8.47
N ILE A 399 -6.03 17.14 -8.04
CA ILE A 399 -5.15 18.33 -7.98
C ILE A 399 -3.97 18.07 -7.04
N SER A 400 -4.23 17.46 -5.88
CA SER A 400 -3.20 17.07 -4.91
C SER A 400 -2.18 16.10 -5.50
N LEU A 401 -2.63 15.01 -6.12
CA LEU A 401 -1.76 14.02 -6.76
C LEU A 401 -0.96 14.63 -7.92
N THR A 402 -1.57 15.56 -8.66
CA THR A 402 -0.90 16.31 -9.72
C THR A 402 0.20 17.21 -9.14
N ALA A 403 -0.09 17.98 -8.09
CA ALA A 403 0.89 18.83 -7.43
C ALA A 403 2.06 18.02 -6.86
N GLN A 404 1.76 16.88 -6.24
CA GLN A 404 2.76 15.92 -5.75
C GLN A 404 3.66 15.42 -6.89
N SER A 405 3.06 15.07 -8.03
CA SER A 405 3.80 14.59 -9.20
C SER A 405 4.72 15.68 -9.77
N VAL A 406 4.19 16.87 -9.99
CA VAL A 406 4.97 18.02 -10.50
C VAL A 406 6.14 18.35 -9.59
N THR A 407 5.91 18.34 -8.27
CA THR A 407 6.98 18.59 -7.28
C THR A 407 8.04 17.48 -7.31
N CYS A 408 7.65 16.23 -7.40
CA CYS A 408 8.59 15.11 -7.52
C CYS A 408 9.42 15.21 -8.81
N ILE A 409 8.80 15.56 -9.94
CA ILE A 409 9.47 15.81 -11.23
C ILE A 409 10.46 16.96 -11.08
N ALA A 410 10.06 18.08 -10.47
CA ALA A 410 10.94 19.24 -10.26
C ALA A 410 12.17 18.89 -9.41
N ILE A 411 11.99 18.15 -8.31
CA ILE A 411 13.09 17.65 -7.47
C ILE A 411 14.01 16.75 -8.28
N PHE A 412 13.46 15.80 -9.04
CA PHE A 412 14.27 14.90 -9.86
C PHE A 412 15.04 15.66 -10.93
N CYS A 413 14.42 16.58 -11.65
CA CYS A 413 15.07 17.41 -12.69
C CYS A 413 16.22 18.23 -12.11
N ARG A 414 16.01 18.86 -10.92
CA ARG A 414 17.05 19.63 -10.24
C ARG A 414 18.22 18.77 -9.80
N PHE A 415 17.92 17.59 -9.27
CA PHE A 415 18.92 16.65 -8.78
C PHE A 415 19.72 15.97 -9.90
N SER A 416 19.03 15.60 -11.00
CA SER A 416 19.64 14.88 -12.13
C SER A 416 20.17 15.80 -13.24
N HIS A 417 19.99 17.13 -13.09
CA HIS A 417 20.26 18.12 -14.14
C HIS A 417 19.56 17.81 -15.48
N THR A 418 18.38 17.14 -15.40
CA THR A 418 17.60 16.77 -16.58
C THR A 418 16.57 17.85 -16.87
N PRO A 419 16.48 18.39 -18.09
CA PRO A 419 15.47 19.38 -18.42
C PRO A 419 14.07 18.77 -18.42
N PHE A 420 13.08 19.51 -17.91
CA PHE A 420 11.72 19.06 -17.69
C PHE A 420 11.04 18.47 -18.94
N TYR A 421 11.29 19.07 -20.13
CA TYR A 421 10.70 18.60 -21.39
C TYR A 421 11.09 17.16 -21.74
N ARG A 422 12.26 16.69 -21.30
CA ARG A 422 12.71 15.31 -21.52
C ARG A 422 11.85 14.27 -20.81
N LEU A 423 11.11 14.65 -19.78
CA LEU A 423 10.18 13.76 -19.09
C LEU A 423 8.80 13.70 -19.76
N LEU A 424 8.45 14.72 -20.56
CA LEU A 424 7.13 14.81 -21.19
C LEU A 424 7.15 14.35 -22.66
N VAL A 425 8.21 14.70 -23.41
CA VAL A 425 8.25 14.46 -24.86
C VAL A 425 9.00 13.14 -25.15
N PRO A 426 8.42 12.24 -25.95
CA PRO A 426 9.12 11.04 -26.42
C PRO A 426 10.33 11.45 -27.28
N SER A 427 11.49 10.83 -27.03
CA SER A 427 12.64 11.00 -27.93
C SER A 427 12.53 10.04 -29.14
N GLY A 428 13.16 10.39 -30.24
CA GLY A 428 13.16 9.52 -31.44
C GLY A 428 13.74 8.13 -31.20
N GLU A 429 14.71 8.01 -30.25
CA GLU A 429 15.25 6.71 -29.82
C GLU A 429 14.20 5.86 -29.09
N GLU A 430 13.35 6.49 -28.28
CA GLU A 430 12.29 5.80 -27.52
C GLU A 430 11.20 5.29 -28.44
N ILE A 431 10.82 6.07 -29.46
CA ILE A 431 9.86 5.67 -30.51
C ILE A 431 10.42 4.47 -31.27
N GLY A 432 11.71 4.49 -31.63
CA GLY A 432 12.38 3.40 -32.32
C GLY A 432 12.51 2.10 -31.48
N MET A 433 12.56 2.18 -30.13
CA MET A 433 12.52 1.01 -29.26
C MET A 433 11.12 0.39 -29.20
N VAL A 434 10.08 1.22 -29.14
CA VAL A 434 8.69 0.75 -29.11
C VAL A 434 8.32 0.09 -30.42
N THR A 435 8.68 0.70 -31.58
CA THR A 435 8.42 0.09 -32.89
C THR A 435 9.13 -1.25 -33.09
N LYS A 436 10.35 -1.43 -32.57
CA LYS A 436 11.07 -2.71 -32.59
C LYS A 436 10.44 -3.80 -31.72
N LEU A 437 9.66 -3.44 -30.69
CA LEU A 437 8.92 -4.40 -29.85
C LEU A 437 7.65 -4.93 -30.55
N PHE A 438 7.05 -4.15 -31.45
CA PHE A 438 5.86 -4.54 -32.21
C PHE A 438 6.19 -5.22 -33.56
N HIS A 439 7.47 -5.23 -33.98
CA HIS A 439 7.94 -5.88 -35.20
C HIS A 439 8.72 -7.20 -34.92
N LYS A 440 8.65 -7.72 -33.74
CA LYS A 440 9.09 -9.08 -33.37
C LYS A 440 7.87 -9.90 -32.97
#